data_36aefb3ecbbddba56dbba545dd02d3c1
#
_entry.id   36aefb3ecbbddba56dbba545dd02d3c1
#
_cell.length_a   1.000
_cell.length_b   1.000
_cell.length_c   1.000
_cell.angle_alpha   90.00
_cell.angle_beta   90.00
_cell.angle_gamma   90.00
#
_symmetry.space_group_name_H-M   'P 1'
#
loop_
_entity.id
_entity.type
_entity.pdbx_description
1 polymer ?
#
loop_
_entity_poly.entity_id
_entity_poly.type
_entity_poly.pdbx_seq_one_letter_code
_entity_poly.pdbx_strand_id
1 'polypeptide(L)'
;IDFRKFANQGMNLVGMTKNFKEGKLLFENDLKINLDNGDKNYLSVLDQADEYIEKNNLNFPDELEARNITPDPDCVTNPILELDLKKENIKNVIWATGYQYDFSWLKVDTFDATGKPEHYRGVAKENGIYFIGLPWLSMRGSSFIWGV
;
A
#
# COMPACT_ATOMS: atom_id res chain seq x y z
N ILE A 1 4.98 1.88 -8.65
CA ILE A 1 4.36 0.79 -9.41
C ILE A 1 3.15 1.37 -10.14
N ASP A 2 3.09 1.21 -11.45
CA ASP A 2 1.98 1.66 -12.28
C ASP A 2 1.11 0.45 -12.66
N PHE A 3 -0.04 0.32 -12.02
CA PHE A 3 -0.97 -0.80 -12.24
C PHE A 3 -1.61 -0.76 -13.64
N ARG A 4 -1.78 0.43 -14.24
CA ARG A 4 -2.31 0.54 -15.61
C ARG A 4 -1.38 -0.07 -16.64
N LYS A 5 -0.05 0.04 -16.45
CA LYS A 5 0.92 -0.66 -17.30
C LYS A 5 0.77 -2.18 -17.21
N PHE A 6 0.51 -2.72 -16.02
CA PHE A 6 0.24 -4.16 -15.88
C PHE A 6 -1.07 -4.57 -16.57
N ALA A 7 -2.11 -3.74 -16.49
CA ALA A 7 -3.35 -4.02 -17.21
C ALA A 7 -3.15 -4.04 -18.73
N ASN A 8 -2.35 -3.13 -19.26
CA ASN A 8 -1.98 -3.10 -20.68
C ASN A 8 -1.13 -4.33 -21.11
N GLN A 9 -0.53 -5.04 -20.14
CA GLN A 9 0.18 -6.31 -20.34
C GLN A 9 -0.71 -7.55 -20.18
N GLY A 10 -2.03 -7.36 -19.98
CA GLY A 10 -3.01 -8.43 -19.88
C GLY A 10 -3.45 -8.80 -18.46
N MET A 11 -3.04 -8.05 -17.43
CA MET A 11 -3.53 -8.22 -16.07
C MET A 11 -4.92 -7.57 -15.94
N ASN A 12 -5.90 -8.29 -15.41
CA ASN A 12 -7.19 -7.71 -15.07
C ASN A 12 -7.14 -7.10 -13.67
N LEU A 13 -7.34 -5.78 -13.59
CA LEU A 13 -7.48 -5.09 -12.32
C LEU A 13 -8.94 -5.15 -11.87
N VAL A 14 -9.15 -5.27 -10.58
CA VAL A 14 -10.48 -5.31 -9.96
C VAL A 14 -10.53 -4.35 -8.76
N GLY A 15 -11.72 -3.99 -8.34
CA GLY A 15 -11.94 -3.24 -7.12
C GLY A 15 -11.61 -4.05 -5.86
N MET A 16 -11.86 -3.46 -4.69
CA MET A 16 -11.69 -4.14 -3.42
C MET A 16 -12.55 -5.39 -3.33
N THR A 17 -11.98 -6.50 -2.83
CA THR A 17 -12.74 -7.73 -2.59
C THR A 17 -13.79 -7.47 -1.51
N LYS A 18 -15.05 -7.66 -1.85
CA LYS A 18 -16.20 -7.45 -0.99
C LYS A 18 -16.62 -8.72 -0.26
N ASN A 19 -16.68 -9.82 -0.99
CA ASN A 19 -17.19 -11.09 -0.46
C ASN A 19 -16.72 -12.26 -1.33
N PHE A 20 -16.84 -13.46 -0.76
CA PHE A 20 -16.75 -14.71 -1.50
C PHE A 20 -18.04 -15.53 -1.26
N LYS A 21 -18.77 -15.83 -2.32
CA LYS A 21 -20.03 -16.56 -2.23
C LYS A 21 -20.18 -17.54 -3.41
N GLU A 22 -20.52 -18.79 -3.11
CA GLU A 22 -20.83 -19.82 -4.11
C GLU A 22 -19.74 -20.01 -5.18
N GLY A 23 -18.45 -19.95 -4.78
CA GLY A 23 -17.32 -20.10 -5.68
C GLY A 23 -16.96 -18.85 -6.48
N LYS A 24 -17.59 -17.71 -6.18
CA LYS A 24 -17.37 -16.43 -6.85
C LYS A 24 -16.77 -15.41 -5.90
N LEU A 25 -15.79 -14.67 -6.37
CA LEU A 25 -15.32 -13.43 -5.74
C LEU A 25 -16.18 -12.26 -6.21
N LEU A 26 -16.61 -11.44 -5.26
CA LEU A 26 -17.37 -10.22 -5.52
C LEU A 26 -16.48 -9.02 -5.19
N PHE A 27 -16.52 -8.01 -6.04
CA PHE A 27 -15.70 -6.81 -5.92
C PHE A 27 -16.56 -5.56 -5.78
N GLU A 28 -16.02 -4.53 -5.13
CA GLU A 28 -16.60 -3.19 -5.13
C GLU A 28 -16.34 -2.50 -6.47
N ASN A 29 -17.21 -1.57 -6.82
CA ASN A 29 -17.04 -0.74 -8.02
C ASN A 29 -16.20 0.51 -7.71
N ASP A 30 -15.01 0.30 -7.18
CA ASP A 30 -14.14 1.36 -6.66
C ASP A 30 -12.76 1.41 -7.32
N LEU A 31 -12.51 0.58 -8.35
CA LEU A 31 -11.21 0.50 -9.03
C LEU A 31 -10.74 1.87 -9.53
N LYS A 32 -11.63 2.62 -10.20
CA LYS A 32 -11.30 3.97 -10.70
C LYS A 32 -10.88 4.90 -9.56
N ILE A 33 -11.63 4.90 -8.46
CA ILE A 33 -11.37 5.74 -7.29
C ILE A 33 -10.03 5.38 -6.66
N ASN A 34 -9.73 4.09 -6.58
CA ASN A 34 -8.47 3.59 -6.00
C ASN A 34 -7.26 4.00 -6.85
N LEU A 35 -7.36 3.91 -8.18
CA LEU A 35 -6.32 4.36 -9.11
C LEU A 35 -6.12 5.88 -9.04
N ASP A 36 -7.19 6.66 -9.06
CA ASP A 36 -7.13 8.13 -8.96
C ASP A 36 -6.50 8.59 -7.63
N ASN A 37 -6.80 7.91 -6.53
CA ASN A 37 -6.19 8.18 -5.24
C ASN A 37 -4.69 7.84 -5.23
N GLY A 38 -4.31 6.76 -5.91
CA GLY A 38 -2.90 6.40 -6.13
C GLY A 38 -2.15 7.47 -6.91
N ASP A 39 -2.74 7.97 -8.00
CA ASP A 39 -2.18 9.04 -8.81
C ASP A 39 -2.00 10.34 -8.03
N LYS A 40 -3.04 10.76 -7.29
CA LYS A 40 -2.97 11.96 -6.43
C LYS A 40 -1.85 11.84 -5.40
N ASN A 41 -1.73 10.68 -4.76
CA ASN A 41 -0.66 10.43 -3.79
C ASN A 41 0.72 10.49 -4.47
N TYR A 42 0.88 9.87 -5.64
CA TYR A 42 2.11 9.92 -6.41
C TYR A 42 2.51 11.36 -6.78
N LEU A 43 1.59 12.12 -7.35
CA LEU A 43 1.83 13.51 -7.75
C LEU A 43 2.16 14.39 -6.54
N SER A 44 1.50 14.18 -5.40
CA SER A 44 1.81 14.94 -4.18
C SER A 44 3.23 14.68 -3.65
N VAL A 45 3.76 13.48 -3.86
CA VAL A 45 5.16 13.17 -3.50
C VAL A 45 6.13 13.91 -4.42
N LEU A 46 5.83 14.02 -5.72
CA LEU A 46 6.63 14.82 -6.65
C LEU A 46 6.59 16.30 -6.28
N ASP A 47 5.41 16.84 -5.96
CA ASP A 47 5.27 18.24 -5.52
C ASP A 47 6.10 18.53 -4.27
N GLN A 48 6.09 17.65 -3.28
CA GLN A 48 6.92 17.76 -2.08
C GLN A 48 8.42 17.66 -2.38
N ALA A 49 8.80 16.83 -3.36
CA ALA A 49 10.19 16.73 -3.78
C ALA A 49 10.66 18.02 -4.46
N ASP A 50 9.84 18.59 -5.35
CA ASP A 50 10.13 19.85 -6.04
C ASP A 50 10.24 21.01 -5.03
N GLU A 51 9.29 21.10 -4.08
CA GLU A 51 9.35 22.09 -2.98
C GLU A 51 10.65 21.96 -2.16
N TYR A 52 11.06 20.73 -1.86
CA TYR A 52 12.31 20.49 -1.14
C TYR A 52 13.54 20.92 -1.94
N ILE A 53 13.57 20.64 -3.24
CA ILE A 53 14.64 21.03 -4.16
C ILE A 53 14.76 22.54 -4.21
N GLU A 54 13.67 23.26 -4.42
CA GLU A 54 13.61 24.71 -4.45
C GLU A 54 14.09 25.33 -3.12
N LYS A 55 13.52 24.87 -2.01
CA LYS A 55 13.85 25.37 -0.67
C LYS A 55 15.33 25.24 -0.30
N ASN A 56 15.99 24.21 -0.81
CA ASN A 56 17.39 23.93 -0.51
C ASN A 56 18.34 24.39 -1.63
N ASN A 57 17.83 25.09 -2.66
CA ASN A 57 18.59 25.53 -3.83
C ASN A 57 19.40 24.39 -4.47
N LEU A 58 18.79 23.20 -4.57
CA LEU A 58 19.43 22.06 -5.20
C LEU A 58 19.28 22.15 -6.72
N ASN A 59 20.31 21.71 -7.44
CA ASN A 59 20.29 21.71 -8.90
C ASN A 59 20.19 20.28 -9.42
N PHE A 60 18.95 19.80 -9.58
CA PHE A 60 18.65 18.52 -10.21
C PHE A 60 17.96 18.74 -11.57
N PRO A 61 18.14 17.81 -12.52
CA PRO A 61 17.44 17.88 -13.79
C PRO A 61 15.95 17.58 -13.62
N ASP A 62 15.11 18.27 -14.39
CA ASP A 62 13.68 18.00 -14.45
C ASP A 62 13.39 16.68 -15.16
N GLU A 63 12.51 15.88 -14.60
CA GLU A 63 11.97 14.65 -15.20
C GLU A 63 10.50 14.89 -15.62
N LEU A 64 10.33 15.57 -16.76
CA LEU A 64 9.00 15.99 -17.23
C LEU A 64 8.03 14.84 -17.43
N GLU A 65 8.52 13.65 -17.80
CA GLU A 65 7.69 12.47 -18.03
C GLU A 65 7.21 11.83 -16.72
N ALA A 66 7.83 12.11 -15.58
CA ALA A 66 7.44 11.57 -14.28
C ALA A 66 6.02 11.95 -13.88
N ARG A 67 5.48 13.05 -14.40
CA ARG A 67 4.10 13.51 -14.13
C ARG A 67 3.06 12.95 -15.09
N ASN A 68 3.48 12.16 -16.08
CA ASN A 68 2.57 11.56 -17.02
C ASN A 68 1.84 10.37 -16.39
N ILE A 69 0.52 10.44 -16.33
CA ILE A 69 -0.34 9.35 -15.85
C ILE A 69 -0.75 8.50 -17.06
N THR A 70 -0.54 7.20 -16.95
CA THR A 70 -0.97 6.23 -17.97
C THR A 70 -2.50 6.27 -18.11
N PRO A 71 -3.07 6.29 -19.34
CA PRO A 71 -4.51 6.25 -19.53
C PRO A 71 -5.16 5.02 -18.89
N ASP A 72 -6.42 5.19 -18.47
CA ASP A 72 -7.19 4.12 -17.86
C ASP A 72 -7.38 2.93 -18.83
N PRO A 73 -7.10 1.71 -18.39
CA PRO A 73 -7.33 0.49 -19.16
C PRO A 73 -8.83 0.14 -19.19
N ASP A 74 -9.21 -0.75 -20.11
CA ASP A 74 -10.61 -1.15 -20.32
C ASP A 74 -11.31 -1.67 -19.06
N CYS A 75 -10.60 -2.37 -18.17
CA CYS A 75 -11.14 -2.86 -16.91
C CYS A 75 -11.57 -1.75 -15.92
N VAL A 76 -11.22 -0.49 -16.17
CA VAL A 76 -11.70 0.66 -15.38
C VAL A 76 -13.07 1.13 -15.88
N THR A 77 -13.28 1.14 -17.21
CA THR A 77 -14.55 1.54 -17.83
C THR A 77 -15.58 0.41 -17.81
N ASN A 78 -15.11 -0.85 -17.88
CA ASN A 78 -15.91 -2.07 -17.84
C ASN A 78 -15.46 -2.95 -16.65
N PRO A 79 -15.76 -2.56 -15.39
CA PRO A 79 -15.21 -3.22 -14.23
C PRO A 79 -15.76 -4.63 -14.03
N ILE A 80 -14.89 -5.56 -13.68
CA ILE A 80 -15.24 -6.90 -13.25
C ILE A 80 -15.74 -6.83 -11.82
N LEU A 81 -17.04 -7.00 -11.59
CA LEU A 81 -17.67 -6.95 -10.27
C LEU A 81 -17.88 -8.34 -9.67
N GLU A 82 -17.83 -9.39 -10.48
CA GLU A 82 -17.96 -10.78 -10.07
C GLU A 82 -16.99 -11.65 -10.87
N LEU A 83 -16.31 -12.58 -10.21
CA LEU A 83 -15.38 -13.52 -10.81
C LEU A 83 -15.68 -14.95 -10.33
N ASP A 84 -16.20 -15.78 -11.22
CA ASP A 84 -16.41 -17.21 -10.98
C ASP A 84 -15.08 -17.96 -11.14
N LEU A 85 -14.47 -18.39 -10.02
CA LEU A 85 -13.15 -19.00 -10.02
C LEU A 85 -13.11 -20.30 -10.83
N LYS A 86 -14.19 -21.06 -10.84
CA LYS A 86 -14.27 -22.34 -11.56
C LYS A 86 -14.43 -22.09 -13.08
N LYS A 87 -15.33 -21.19 -13.46
CA LYS A 87 -15.61 -20.85 -14.86
C LYS A 87 -14.36 -20.26 -15.53
N GLU A 88 -13.66 -19.39 -14.84
CA GLU A 88 -12.42 -18.75 -15.31
C GLU A 88 -11.18 -19.62 -15.10
N ASN A 89 -11.35 -20.89 -14.66
CA ASN A 89 -10.27 -21.86 -14.45
C ASN A 89 -9.14 -21.35 -13.51
N ILE A 90 -9.49 -20.52 -12.53
CA ILE A 90 -8.54 -20.00 -11.54
C ILE A 90 -8.23 -21.12 -10.54
N LYS A 91 -6.96 -21.50 -10.45
CA LYS A 91 -6.48 -22.59 -9.59
C LYS A 91 -5.88 -22.11 -8.29
N ASN A 92 -5.38 -20.89 -8.27
CA ASN A 92 -4.66 -20.35 -7.12
C ASN A 92 -5.17 -18.96 -6.78
N VAL A 93 -5.29 -18.66 -5.49
CA VAL A 93 -5.53 -17.31 -4.96
C VAL A 93 -4.41 -17.00 -3.98
N ILE A 94 -3.75 -15.86 -4.18
CA ILE A 94 -2.66 -15.40 -3.32
C ILE A 94 -3.14 -14.14 -2.60
N TRP A 95 -3.24 -14.22 -1.27
CA TRP A 95 -3.58 -13.08 -0.43
C TRP A 95 -2.32 -12.31 -0.06
N ALA A 96 -2.02 -11.26 -0.79
CA ALA A 96 -0.87 -10.39 -0.53
C ALA A 96 -1.26 -9.17 0.34
N THR A 97 -2.06 -9.38 1.38
CA THR A 97 -2.69 -8.34 2.21
C THR A 97 -1.83 -7.90 3.40
N GLY A 98 -0.59 -8.41 3.51
CA GLY A 98 0.28 -8.16 4.65
C GLY A 98 -0.06 -9.04 5.85
N TYR A 99 0.47 -8.64 7.01
CA TYR A 99 0.33 -9.37 8.26
C TYR A 99 -0.15 -8.44 9.37
N GLN A 100 -0.89 -8.99 10.31
CA GLN A 100 -1.19 -8.30 11.56
C GLN A 100 -0.13 -8.68 12.61
N TYR A 101 0.37 -7.69 13.33
CA TYR A 101 1.24 -7.94 14.47
C TYR A 101 0.41 -8.48 15.65
N ASP A 102 0.90 -9.53 16.28
CA ASP A 102 0.33 -10.07 17.51
C ASP A 102 1.37 -9.98 18.64
N PHE A 103 1.13 -9.09 19.57
CA PHE A 103 1.94 -8.89 20.77
C PHE A 103 1.29 -9.48 22.03
N SER A 104 0.24 -10.30 21.90
CA SER A 104 -0.52 -10.85 23.03
C SER A 104 0.31 -11.69 24.00
N TRP A 105 1.46 -12.19 23.53
CA TRP A 105 2.43 -12.92 24.33
C TRP A 105 3.25 -12.04 25.28
N LEU A 106 3.40 -10.74 25.01
CA LEU A 106 4.17 -9.79 25.79
C LEU A 106 3.28 -9.10 26.83
N LYS A 107 3.39 -9.49 28.11
CA LYS A 107 2.53 -9.04 29.20
C LYS A 107 3.18 -7.89 29.98
N VAL A 108 3.36 -6.74 29.34
CA VAL A 108 3.94 -5.52 29.91
C VAL A 108 3.08 -4.31 29.54
N ASP A 109 3.13 -3.25 30.35
CA ASP A 109 2.35 -2.01 30.15
C ASP A 109 3.07 -1.09 29.15
N THR A 110 3.07 -1.51 27.90
CA THR A 110 3.71 -0.75 26.79
C THR A 110 2.88 -0.73 25.52
N PHE A 111 1.58 -1.00 25.62
CA PHE A 111 0.66 -1.01 24.49
C PHE A 111 -0.49 -0.03 24.73
N ASP A 112 -0.93 0.62 23.65
CA ASP A 112 -2.13 1.45 23.67
C ASP A 112 -3.41 0.60 23.73
N ALA A 113 -4.57 1.26 23.83
CA ALA A 113 -5.88 0.59 23.88
C ALA A 113 -6.21 -0.24 22.61
N THR A 114 -5.48 -0.05 21.51
CA THR A 114 -5.62 -0.82 20.27
C THR A 114 -4.63 -1.98 20.16
N GLY A 115 -3.77 -2.17 21.15
CA GLY A 115 -2.72 -3.20 21.16
C GLY A 115 -1.47 -2.82 20.36
N LYS A 116 -1.30 -1.56 20.00
CA LYS A 116 -0.08 -1.08 19.33
C LYS A 116 0.97 -0.72 20.36
N PRO A 117 2.27 -1.03 20.10
CA PRO A 117 3.36 -0.63 20.98
C PRO A 117 3.45 0.90 21.14
N GLU A 118 3.48 1.38 22.39
CA GLU A 118 3.84 2.75 22.72
C GLU A 118 5.35 2.88 22.83
N HIS A 119 5.96 3.66 21.95
CA HIS A 119 7.40 3.83 21.92
C HIS A 119 7.83 5.20 21.37
N TYR A 120 9.05 5.59 21.72
CA TYR A 120 9.75 6.69 21.05
C TYR A 120 11.00 6.12 20.35
N ARG A 121 11.00 6.10 19.01
CA ARG A 121 12.09 5.57 18.17
C ARG A 121 12.52 4.16 18.56
N GLY A 122 11.57 3.28 18.84
CA GLY A 122 11.81 1.90 19.23
C GLY A 122 12.02 1.67 20.73
N VAL A 123 12.24 2.70 21.51
CA VAL A 123 12.35 2.59 22.99
C VAL A 123 10.94 2.63 23.58
N ALA A 124 10.54 1.56 24.26
CA ALA A 124 9.24 1.48 24.90
C ALA A 124 9.12 2.39 26.13
N LYS A 125 7.88 2.63 26.56
CA LYS A 125 7.59 3.30 27.83
C LYS A 125 8.10 2.50 29.03
N GLU A 126 8.00 1.18 28.97
CA GLU A 126 8.50 0.27 29.99
C GLU A 126 10.02 0.08 29.88
N ASN A 127 10.73 0.21 31.00
CA ASN A 127 12.19 0.12 31.02
C ASN A 127 12.69 -1.27 30.58
N GLY A 128 13.71 -1.28 29.74
CA GLY A 128 14.32 -2.52 29.24
C GLY A 128 13.60 -3.17 28.07
N ILE A 129 12.53 -2.57 27.58
CA ILE A 129 11.81 -3.04 26.39
C ILE A 129 12.16 -2.18 25.18
N TYR A 130 12.52 -2.83 24.08
CA TYR A 130 12.90 -2.18 22.84
C TYR A 130 12.21 -2.88 21.66
N PHE A 131 11.72 -2.10 20.70
CA PHE A 131 11.14 -2.59 19.48
C PHE A 131 12.08 -2.34 18.30
N ILE A 132 12.26 -3.35 17.47
CA ILE A 132 13.06 -3.28 16.26
C ILE A 132 12.25 -3.83 15.07
N GLY A 133 12.43 -3.25 13.88
CA GLY A 133 11.79 -3.72 12.66
C GLY A 133 10.29 -3.39 12.54
N LEU A 134 9.72 -2.59 13.43
CA LEU A 134 8.35 -2.10 13.26
C LEU A 134 8.31 -0.96 12.23
N PRO A 135 7.19 -0.81 11.47
CA PRO A 135 6.99 0.34 10.61
C PRO A 135 7.05 1.65 11.40
N TRP A 136 7.70 2.64 10.82
CA TRP A 136 7.73 4.01 11.38
C TRP A 136 8.31 4.13 12.81
N LEU A 137 9.24 3.28 13.19
CA LEU A 137 9.95 3.47 14.47
C LEU A 137 10.66 4.84 14.54
N SER A 138 11.35 5.21 13.46
CA SER A 138 12.00 6.51 13.31
C SER A 138 11.81 7.10 11.92
N MET A 139 11.62 6.26 10.92
CA MET A 139 11.43 6.64 9.51
C MET A 139 10.64 5.56 8.77
N ARG A 140 10.23 5.85 7.54
CA ARG A 140 9.49 4.91 6.68
C ARG A 140 10.22 3.58 6.48
N GLY A 141 11.55 3.62 6.43
CA GLY A 141 12.38 2.43 6.22
C GLY A 141 12.62 1.56 7.46
N SER A 142 12.13 1.94 8.63
CA SER A 142 12.44 1.24 9.90
C SER A 142 12.05 -0.24 9.93
N SER A 143 11.12 -0.68 9.09
CA SER A 143 10.71 -2.10 8.96
C SER A 143 11.55 -2.89 7.95
N PHE A 144 12.48 -2.27 7.26
CA PHE A 144 13.35 -2.93 6.28
C PHE A 144 14.74 -3.18 6.88
N ILE A 145 15.44 -4.19 6.35
CA ILE A 145 16.81 -4.54 6.81
C ILE A 145 17.76 -3.33 6.79
N TRP A 146 17.62 -2.44 5.81
CA TRP A 146 18.46 -1.25 5.68
C TRP A 146 18.04 -0.09 6.60
N GLY A 147 16.90 -0.19 7.26
CA GLY A 147 16.35 0.84 8.16
C GLY A 147 16.36 0.47 9.64
N VAL A 148 16.91 -0.71 9.97
CA VAL A 148 17.02 -1.21 11.34
C VAL A 148 18.29 -0.69 11.97
#